data_3549ffa72db0f39777eb2a28637a3287
#
_entry.id   3549ffa72db0f39777eb2a28637a3287
#
_cell.length_a   1.000
_cell.length_b   1.000
_cell.length_c   1.000
_cell.angle_alpha   90.00
_cell.angle_beta   90.00
_cell.angle_gamma   90.00
#
_symmetry.space_group_name_H-M   'P 1'
#
loop_
_entity.id
_entity.type
_entity.pdbx_description
1 polymer ?
#
loop_
_entity_poly.entity_id
_entity_poly.type
_entity_poly.pdbx_seq_one_letter_code
_entity_poly.pdbx_strand_id
1 'polypeptide(L)'
;MTGAILRASECTGLIALYPDRERFRSRVVMERHSYGVGEYKYFARPMPPLVEELRAAMYSRLAPTANRWAERMRTGDSYPASIGEFLKICAAHGQSRPTPLILRYESGGYNCLHQDLYGEVAFPLQFTCALSRRGQDFEGGELLLVEQRPRAQSRGEAIALDAGEGIIFANRYRPAAGARGFHRVNLRHGVSTIKSGLRYAMGVIFHDAA
;
A
#
# COMPACT_ATOMS: atom_id res chain seq x y z
N MET A 1 12.23 -1.75 -5.02
CA MET A 1 12.50 -0.89 -3.83
C MET A 1 12.87 0.49 -4.34
N THR A 2 12.52 1.51 -3.59
CA THR A 2 13.00 2.88 -3.79
C THR A 2 14.15 3.09 -2.80
N GLY A 3 15.06 4.04 -3.05
CA GLY A 3 15.86 4.60 -1.96
C GLY A 3 14.96 5.34 -0.96
N ALA A 4 15.55 6.02 0.03
CA ALA A 4 14.79 6.84 0.97
C ALA A 4 14.04 7.96 0.22
N ILE A 5 12.71 7.92 0.29
CA ILE A 5 11.79 8.90 -0.32
C ILE A 5 11.41 9.96 0.71
N LEU A 6 11.30 9.56 1.98
CA LEU A 6 11.02 10.45 3.10
C LEU A 6 12.27 10.67 3.94
N ARG A 7 12.46 11.91 4.38
CA ARG A 7 13.50 12.25 5.35
C ARG A 7 13.10 11.74 6.75
N ALA A 8 14.07 11.53 7.62
CA ALA A 8 13.83 11.10 9.00
C ALA A 8 12.84 12.02 9.75
N SER A 9 12.93 13.34 9.55
CA SER A 9 12.01 14.31 10.14
C SER A 9 10.57 14.17 9.63
N GLU A 10 10.38 13.80 8.36
CA GLU A 10 9.07 13.56 7.76
C GLU A 10 8.45 12.27 8.30
N CYS A 11 9.25 11.21 8.45
CA CYS A 11 8.81 9.97 9.10
C CYS A 11 8.37 10.22 10.54
N THR A 12 9.17 10.93 11.34
CA THR A 12 8.83 11.29 12.71
C THR A 12 7.57 12.17 12.77
N GLY A 13 7.43 13.14 11.86
CA GLY A 13 6.23 13.98 11.75
C GLY A 13 4.96 13.18 11.46
N LEU A 14 5.03 12.20 10.56
CA LEU A 14 3.89 11.31 10.24
C LEU A 14 3.52 10.41 11.43
N ILE A 15 4.50 9.86 12.14
CA ILE A 15 4.27 9.05 13.36
C ILE A 15 3.60 9.90 14.43
N ALA A 16 4.04 11.15 14.61
CA ALA A 16 3.47 12.07 15.59
C ALA A 16 1.99 12.43 15.36
N LEU A 17 1.47 12.24 14.14
CA LEU A 17 0.04 12.42 13.85
C LEU A 17 -0.82 11.26 14.39
N TYR A 18 -0.22 10.08 14.64
CA TYR A 18 -1.01 8.88 14.93
C TYR A 18 -1.92 8.96 16.17
N PRO A 19 -1.56 9.64 17.28
CA PRO A 19 -2.45 9.81 18.42
C PRO A 19 -3.66 10.73 18.15
N ASP A 20 -3.54 11.67 17.22
CA ASP A 20 -4.58 12.65 16.90
C ASP A 20 -5.74 11.97 16.13
N ARG A 21 -6.88 11.79 16.82
CA ARG A 21 -8.06 11.11 16.26
C ARG A 21 -8.72 11.89 15.13
N GLU A 22 -8.62 13.21 15.11
CA GLU A 22 -9.26 14.07 14.11
C GLU A 22 -8.60 13.96 12.73
N ARG A 23 -7.34 13.53 12.69
CA ARG A 23 -6.62 13.28 11.44
C ARG A 23 -7.07 12.04 10.69
N PHE A 24 -7.88 11.19 11.31
CA PHE A 24 -8.23 9.89 10.76
C PHE A 24 -9.75 9.69 10.72
N ARG A 25 -10.25 9.24 9.57
CA ARG A 25 -11.67 8.91 9.39
C ARG A 25 -12.09 7.61 10.07
N SER A 26 -11.16 6.70 10.27
CA SER A 26 -11.43 5.40 10.90
C SER A 26 -10.17 4.76 11.47
N ARG A 27 -10.36 3.93 12.48
CA ARG A 27 -9.37 3.03 13.07
C ARG A 27 -9.86 1.60 12.93
N VAL A 28 -9.00 0.72 12.45
CA VAL A 28 -9.26 -0.72 12.32
C VAL A 28 -8.31 -1.47 13.25
N VAL A 29 -8.87 -2.28 14.14
CA VAL A 29 -8.13 -3.24 14.97
C VAL A 29 -8.18 -4.58 14.25
N MET A 30 -7.02 -5.04 13.77
CA MET A 30 -6.91 -6.17 12.83
C MET A 30 -7.47 -7.47 13.37
N GLU A 31 -7.30 -7.74 14.66
CA GLU A 31 -7.77 -8.95 15.33
C GLU A 31 -9.28 -9.14 15.22
N ARG A 32 -10.04 -8.03 15.22
CA ARG A 32 -11.51 -8.07 15.10
C ARG A 32 -12.01 -8.55 13.75
N HIS A 33 -11.13 -8.55 12.76
CA HIS A 33 -11.45 -8.89 11.37
C HIS A 33 -10.64 -10.09 10.86
N SER A 34 -9.85 -10.75 11.72
CA SER A 34 -8.94 -11.84 11.34
C SER A 34 -7.89 -11.40 10.28
N TYR A 35 -7.50 -10.12 10.30
CA TYR A 35 -6.48 -9.58 9.38
C TYR A 35 -5.05 -9.76 9.90
N GLY A 36 -4.87 -10.14 11.15
CA GLY A 36 -3.62 -10.28 11.86
C GLY A 36 -3.70 -9.64 13.24
N VAL A 37 -2.56 -9.18 13.77
CA VAL A 37 -2.43 -8.50 15.06
C VAL A 37 -1.80 -7.13 14.87
N GLY A 38 -2.52 -6.08 15.26
CA GLY A 38 -2.12 -4.69 15.08
C GLY A 38 -3.28 -3.77 14.74
N GLU A 39 -2.98 -2.57 14.36
CA GLU A 39 -3.99 -1.60 13.96
C GLU A 39 -3.53 -0.69 12.84
N TYR A 40 -4.50 -0.11 12.15
CA TYR A 40 -4.23 0.95 11.20
C TYR A 40 -5.34 2.00 11.21
N LYS A 41 -4.98 3.20 10.75
CA LYS A 41 -5.89 4.33 10.66
C LYS A 41 -5.83 4.93 9.26
N TYR A 42 -6.99 5.07 8.60
CA TYR A 42 -7.14 5.80 7.36
C TYR A 42 -7.20 7.30 7.63
N PHE A 43 -6.45 8.10 6.88
CA PHE A 43 -6.53 9.55 6.99
C PHE A 43 -7.93 10.08 6.67
N ALA A 44 -8.32 11.16 7.36
CA ALA A 44 -9.47 11.98 7.02
C ALA A 44 -9.09 13.02 5.94
N ARG A 45 -10.08 13.65 5.31
CA ARG A 45 -9.86 14.84 4.49
C ARG A 45 -10.05 16.11 5.35
N PRO A 46 -9.21 17.16 5.19
CA PRO A 46 -8.03 17.20 4.32
C PRO A 46 -6.89 16.32 4.89
N MET A 47 -6.20 15.59 4.02
CA MET A 47 -5.04 14.82 4.42
C MET A 47 -3.84 15.72 4.70
N PRO A 48 -2.82 15.25 5.45
CA PRO A 48 -1.57 16.00 5.59
C PRO A 48 -0.97 16.32 4.21
N PRO A 49 -0.49 17.57 3.98
CA PRO A 49 0.03 17.99 2.67
C PRO A 49 1.08 17.04 2.10
N LEU A 50 2.00 16.56 2.93
CA LEU A 50 3.03 15.59 2.53
C LEU A 50 2.42 14.29 1.96
N VAL A 51 1.32 13.81 2.54
CA VAL A 51 0.65 12.57 2.08
C VAL A 51 -0.06 12.82 0.75
N GLU A 52 -0.72 13.98 0.59
CA GLU A 52 -1.37 14.36 -0.66
C GLU A 52 -0.37 14.55 -1.80
N GLU A 53 0.73 15.26 -1.54
CA GLU A 53 1.80 15.49 -2.50
C GLU A 53 2.46 14.18 -2.94
N LEU A 54 2.80 13.31 -1.96
CA LEU A 54 3.39 12.01 -2.25
C LEU A 54 2.44 11.14 -3.08
N ARG A 55 1.15 11.09 -2.70
CA ARG A 55 0.13 10.35 -3.44
C ARG A 55 0.00 10.85 -4.88
N ALA A 56 -0.05 12.16 -5.08
CA ALA A 56 -0.17 12.75 -6.40
C ALA A 56 1.09 12.52 -7.26
N ALA A 57 2.27 12.76 -6.71
CA ALA A 57 3.54 12.58 -7.41
C ALA A 57 3.79 11.11 -7.80
N MET A 58 3.47 10.17 -6.92
CA MET A 58 3.58 8.73 -7.21
C MET A 58 2.58 8.30 -8.27
N TYR A 59 1.31 8.72 -8.15
CA TYR A 59 0.27 8.38 -9.11
C TYR A 59 0.67 8.79 -10.54
N SER A 60 1.06 10.05 -10.74
CA SER A 60 1.40 10.56 -12.07
C SER A 60 2.55 9.79 -12.73
N ARG A 61 3.52 9.33 -11.94
CA ARG A 61 4.64 8.49 -12.42
C ARG A 61 4.24 7.05 -12.71
N LEU A 62 3.23 6.53 -12.01
CA LEU A 62 2.78 5.14 -12.12
C LEU A 62 1.66 4.95 -13.15
N ALA A 63 0.86 5.98 -13.44
CA ALA A 63 -0.25 5.90 -14.40
C ALA A 63 0.17 5.36 -15.79
N PRO A 64 1.30 5.76 -16.39
CA PRO A 64 1.75 5.17 -17.64
C PRO A 64 2.07 3.66 -17.52
N THR A 65 2.58 3.22 -16.37
CA THR A 65 2.82 1.80 -16.11
C THR A 65 1.52 1.03 -15.91
N ALA A 66 0.57 1.63 -15.19
CA ALA A 66 -0.77 1.07 -15.00
C ALA A 66 -1.49 0.85 -16.34
N ASN A 67 -1.43 1.83 -17.25
CA ASN A 67 -1.99 1.73 -18.59
C ASN A 67 -1.33 0.61 -19.40
N ARG A 68 0.01 0.53 -19.41
CA ARG A 68 0.71 -0.60 -20.05
C ARG A 68 0.33 -1.96 -19.44
N TRP A 69 0.05 -2.03 -18.14
CA TRP A 69 -0.40 -3.26 -17.51
C TRP A 69 -1.84 -3.62 -17.93
N ALA A 70 -2.72 -2.63 -18.00
CA ALA A 70 -4.09 -2.83 -18.48
C ALA A 70 -4.10 -3.38 -19.93
N GLU A 71 -3.31 -2.79 -20.82
CA GLU A 71 -3.12 -3.28 -22.18
C GLU A 71 -2.61 -4.71 -22.23
N ARG A 72 -1.50 -5.02 -21.52
CA ARG A 72 -0.89 -6.36 -21.49
C ARG A 72 -1.82 -7.42 -20.89
N MET A 73 -2.62 -7.06 -19.92
CA MET A 73 -3.59 -7.94 -19.27
C MET A 73 -4.97 -7.92 -19.96
N ARG A 74 -5.18 -7.05 -20.93
CA ARG A 74 -6.43 -6.88 -21.67
C ARG A 74 -7.63 -6.66 -20.74
N THR A 75 -7.48 -5.73 -19.78
CA THR A 75 -8.54 -5.44 -18.80
C THR A 75 -9.56 -4.43 -19.30
N GLY A 76 -9.20 -3.61 -20.26
CA GLY A 76 -10.02 -2.49 -20.74
C GLY A 76 -9.94 -1.24 -19.88
N ASP A 77 -9.21 -1.30 -18.76
CA ASP A 77 -9.05 -0.15 -17.87
C ASP A 77 -8.18 0.95 -18.50
N SER A 78 -8.47 2.20 -18.13
CA SER A 78 -7.68 3.37 -18.50
C SER A 78 -7.50 4.28 -17.30
N TYR A 79 -6.27 4.72 -17.09
CA TYR A 79 -5.90 5.54 -15.95
C TYR A 79 -5.46 6.92 -16.44
N PRO A 80 -6.17 8.01 -16.06
CA PRO A 80 -5.81 9.37 -16.46
C PRO A 80 -4.46 9.79 -15.89
N ALA A 81 -3.86 10.84 -16.45
CA ALA A 81 -2.52 11.31 -16.06
C ALA A 81 -2.48 11.89 -14.64
N SER A 82 -3.57 12.49 -14.17
CA SER A 82 -3.66 13.11 -12.85
C SER A 82 -4.50 12.29 -11.88
N ILE A 83 -4.08 12.26 -10.60
CA ILE A 83 -4.86 11.60 -9.56
C ILE A 83 -6.22 12.28 -9.35
N GLY A 84 -6.31 13.60 -9.55
CA GLY A 84 -7.58 14.32 -9.39
C GLY A 84 -8.64 13.84 -10.38
N GLU A 85 -8.27 13.56 -11.63
CA GLU A 85 -9.18 12.97 -12.62
C GLU A 85 -9.53 11.53 -12.27
N PHE A 86 -8.57 10.74 -11.81
CA PHE A 86 -8.82 9.37 -11.39
C PHE A 86 -9.77 9.30 -10.17
N LEU A 87 -9.61 10.19 -9.20
CA LEU A 87 -10.52 10.25 -8.04
C LEU A 87 -11.94 10.68 -8.41
N LYS A 88 -12.13 11.47 -9.48
CA LYS A 88 -13.48 11.75 -10.03
C LYS A 88 -14.13 10.46 -10.57
N ILE A 89 -13.34 9.60 -11.22
CA ILE A 89 -13.83 8.28 -11.68
C ILE A 89 -14.21 7.43 -10.47
N CYS A 90 -13.36 7.36 -9.44
CA CYS A 90 -13.68 6.66 -8.20
C CYS A 90 -14.99 7.17 -7.59
N ALA A 91 -15.15 8.49 -7.47
CA ALA A 91 -16.34 9.12 -6.90
C ALA A 91 -17.63 8.81 -7.71
N ALA A 92 -17.54 8.76 -9.04
CA ALA A 92 -18.67 8.37 -9.91
C ALA A 92 -19.14 6.92 -9.66
N HIS A 93 -18.28 6.07 -9.07
CA HIS A 93 -18.59 4.70 -8.65
C HIS A 93 -18.84 4.59 -7.13
N GLY A 94 -19.14 5.71 -6.45
CA GLY A 94 -19.42 5.72 -5.01
C GLY A 94 -18.17 5.61 -4.10
N GLN A 95 -16.97 5.63 -4.68
CA GLN A 95 -15.71 5.51 -3.95
C GLN A 95 -15.15 6.91 -3.64
N SER A 96 -15.46 7.44 -2.46
CA SER A 96 -15.09 8.81 -2.07
C SER A 96 -14.25 8.90 -0.78
N ARG A 97 -14.06 7.76 -0.09
CA ARG A 97 -13.33 7.72 1.17
C ARG A 97 -11.83 7.55 0.93
N PRO A 98 -10.96 8.45 1.43
CA PRO A 98 -9.51 8.35 1.22
C PRO A 98 -8.94 7.07 1.83
N THR A 99 -8.02 6.45 1.10
CA THR A 99 -7.40 5.17 1.46
C THR A 99 -5.96 5.23 1.95
N PRO A 100 -5.20 6.34 1.85
CA PRO A 100 -3.93 6.41 2.53
C PRO A 100 -4.07 6.22 4.04
N LEU A 101 -3.13 5.47 4.64
CA LEU A 101 -3.23 5.02 6.02
C LEU A 101 -1.86 4.93 6.70
N ILE A 102 -1.88 4.97 8.04
CA ILE A 102 -0.74 4.59 8.86
C ILE A 102 -1.07 3.28 9.58
N LEU A 103 -0.16 2.31 9.47
CA LEU A 103 -0.20 1.03 10.15
C LEU A 103 0.71 1.09 11.38
N ARG A 104 0.28 0.47 12.47
CA ARG A 104 1.00 0.38 13.74
C ARG A 104 0.98 -1.06 14.25
N TYR A 105 2.16 -1.57 14.55
CA TYR A 105 2.37 -2.92 15.06
C TYR A 105 3.27 -2.88 16.29
N GLU A 106 2.89 -3.57 17.35
CA GLU A 106 3.71 -3.85 18.52
C GLU A 106 4.37 -5.24 18.39
N SER A 107 5.18 -5.60 19.37
CA SER A 107 5.75 -6.96 19.48
C SER A 107 4.66 -8.02 19.41
N GLY A 108 4.87 -9.05 18.60
CA GLY A 108 3.87 -10.09 18.27
C GLY A 108 2.93 -9.71 17.14
N GLY A 109 2.91 -8.43 16.70
CA GLY A 109 2.07 -7.95 15.61
C GLY A 109 2.49 -8.49 14.24
N TYR A 110 1.51 -8.70 13.35
CA TYR A 110 1.71 -9.14 11.97
C TYR A 110 0.50 -8.78 11.13
N ASN A 111 0.62 -8.89 9.80
CA ASN A 111 -0.53 -8.75 8.89
C ASN A 111 -0.62 -9.98 7.97
N CYS A 112 -1.79 -10.60 7.92
CA CYS A 112 -2.05 -11.74 7.05
C CYS A 112 -1.89 -11.36 5.57
N LEU A 113 -1.60 -12.34 4.72
CA LEU A 113 -1.50 -12.15 3.28
C LEU A 113 -2.86 -11.78 2.68
N HIS A 114 -2.95 -10.58 2.11
CA HIS A 114 -4.18 -9.99 1.57
C HIS A 114 -3.96 -9.21 0.28
N GLN A 115 -5.01 -8.59 -0.21
CA GLN A 115 -5.05 -7.67 -1.35
C GLN A 115 -5.91 -6.47 -0.98
N ASP A 116 -5.49 -5.27 -1.37
CA ASP A 116 -6.21 -4.02 -1.08
C ASP A 116 -7.15 -3.64 -2.23
N LEU A 117 -8.39 -4.10 -2.12
CA LEU A 117 -9.45 -3.83 -3.09
C LEU A 117 -10.65 -3.22 -2.35
N TYR A 118 -10.92 -1.94 -2.59
CA TYR A 118 -11.88 -1.13 -1.82
C TYR A 118 -13.08 -0.67 -2.64
N GLY A 119 -13.38 -1.33 -3.76
CA GLY A 119 -14.49 -1.02 -4.64
C GLY A 119 -14.27 -1.57 -6.05
N GLU A 120 -15.12 -1.14 -6.98
CA GLU A 120 -15.09 -1.57 -8.39
C GLU A 120 -13.88 -0.98 -9.13
N VAL A 121 -13.61 0.31 -8.90
CA VAL A 121 -12.48 1.02 -9.50
C VAL A 121 -11.23 0.82 -8.65
N ALA A 122 -10.19 0.20 -9.23
CA ALA A 122 -8.94 -0.04 -8.53
C ALA A 122 -7.73 0.37 -9.38
N PHE A 123 -6.79 1.11 -8.79
CA PHE A 123 -5.48 1.33 -9.41
C PHE A 123 -4.62 0.07 -9.19
N PRO A 124 -3.90 -0.44 -10.21
CA PRO A 124 -3.26 -1.76 -10.11
C PRO A 124 -1.99 -1.80 -9.25
N LEU A 125 -1.49 -0.66 -8.83
CA LEU A 125 -0.27 -0.51 -8.05
C LEU A 125 -0.57 0.21 -6.74
N GLN A 126 0.22 -0.08 -5.72
CA GLN A 126 0.23 0.66 -4.45
C GLN A 126 1.67 0.90 -3.99
N PHE A 127 1.83 1.81 -3.07
CA PHE A 127 3.09 2.16 -2.45
C PHE A 127 3.01 1.98 -0.94
N THR A 128 4.04 1.42 -0.33
CA THR A 128 4.22 1.42 1.12
C THR A 128 5.59 1.97 1.49
N CYS A 129 5.66 2.67 2.62
CA CYS A 129 6.87 3.28 3.15
C CYS A 129 7.03 2.94 4.62
N ALA A 130 8.23 2.53 5.03
CA ALA A 130 8.57 2.37 6.44
C ALA A 130 8.76 3.74 7.09
N LEU A 131 8.18 3.94 8.27
CA LEU A 131 8.33 5.17 9.05
C LEU A 131 9.26 4.98 10.26
N SER A 132 9.31 3.77 10.82
CA SER A 132 10.18 3.39 11.95
C SER A 132 11.52 2.88 11.46
N ARG A 133 12.57 3.06 12.27
CA ARG A 133 13.94 2.62 12.01
C ARG A 133 14.11 1.16 12.42
N ARG A 134 14.46 0.32 11.44
CA ARG A 134 14.74 -1.09 11.70
C ARG A 134 16.02 -1.24 12.55
N GLY A 135 16.00 -2.18 13.52
CA GLY A 135 17.14 -2.40 14.43
C GLY A 135 17.26 -1.37 15.55
N GLN A 136 16.43 -0.32 15.56
CA GLN A 136 16.39 0.69 16.61
C GLN A 136 15.00 0.76 17.26
N ASP A 137 13.97 0.99 16.46
CA ASP A 137 12.60 1.13 16.94
C ASP A 137 11.87 -0.22 16.98
N PHE A 138 12.27 -1.18 16.12
CA PHE A 138 11.67 -2.51 16.04
C PHE A 138 12.59 -3.55 15.38
N GLU A 139 12.26 -4.84 15.59
CA GLU A 139 12.87 -6.00 14.93
C GLU A 139 11.80 -6.87 14.26
N GLY A 140 12.15 -7.58 13.17
CA GLY A 140 11.22 -8.36 12.37
C GLY A 140 10.40 -7.48 11.41
N GLY A 141 9.15 -7.83 11.18
CA GLY A 141 8.19 -6.99 10.45
C GLY A 141 8.54 -6.74 8.98
N GLU A 142 9.15 -7.71 8.31
CA GLU A 142 9.42 -7.64 6.88
C GLU A 142 8.10 -7.55 6.11
N LEU A 143 8.07 -6.75 5.05
CA LEU A 143 6.99 -6.81 4.07
C LEU A 143 7.09 -8.13 3.31
N LEU A 144 6.03 -8.89 3.35
CA LEU A 144 5.93 -10.15 2.61
C LEU A 144 5.20 -9.92 1.29
N LEU A 145 5.79 -10.35 0.20
CA LEU A 145 5.15 -10.43 -1.11
C LEU A 145 5.09 -11.89 -1.54
N VAL A 146 3.90 -12.36 -1.92
CA VAL A 146 3.70 -13.74 -2.39
C VAL A 146 3.07 -13.72 -3.78
N GLU A 147 3.82 -14.23 -4.74
CA GLU A 147 3.35 -14.42 -6.11
C GLU A 147 2.82 -15.82 -6.34
N GLN A 148 1.65 -15.90 -6.97
CA GLN A 148 1.06 -17.13 -7.45
C GLN A 148 0.92 -17.08 -8.97
N ARG A 149 1.68 -17.90 -9.67
CA ARG A 149 1.56 -18.13 -11.12
C ARG A 149 0.59 -19.29 -11.40
N PRO A 150 -0.11 -19.27 -12.53
CA PRO A 150 -0.94 -20.43 -12.91
C PRO A 150 -0.09 -21.71 -13.00
N ARG A 151 -0.57 -22.78 -12.38
CA ARG A 151 0.04 -24.13 -12.40
C ARG A 151 1.48 -24.17 -11.84
N ALA A 152 1.81 -23.29 -10.92
CA ALA A 152 3.12 -23.23 -10.26
C ALA A 152 2.97 -23.09 -8.74
N GLN A 153 4.02 -23.44 -8.02
CA GLN A 153 4.11 -23.14 -6.58
C GLN A 153 4.20 -21.63 -6.37
N SER A 154 3.71 -21.18 -5.22
CA SER A 154 3.84 -19.79 -4.81
C SER A 154 5.29 -19.44 -4.51
N ARG A 155 5.71 -18.24 -4.92
CA ARG A 155 7.02 -17.68 -4.56
C ARG A 155 6.83 -16.54 -3.58
N GLY A 156 7.47 -16.64 -2.41
CA GLY A 156 7.52 -15.58 -1.40
C GLY A 156 8.80 -14.77 -1.46
N GLU A 157 8.69 -13.49 -1.16
CA GLU A 157 9.80 -12.58 -0.88
C GLU A 157 9.54 -11.84 0.43
N ALA A 158 10.56 -11.76 1.29
CA ALA A 158 10.56 -10.96 2.51
C ALA A 158 11.45 -9.74 2.31
N ILE A 159 10.90 -8.55 2.44
CA ILE A 159 11.56 -7.30 2.12
C ILE A 159 11.69 -6.47 3.39
N ALA A 160 12.93 -6.23 3.80
CA ALA A 160 13.25 -5.33 4.88
C ALA A 160 13.31 -3.89 4.35
N LEU A 161 12.57 -2.99 4.96
CA LEU A 161 12.59 -1.55 4.68
C LEU A 161 13.06 -0.83 5.93
N ASP A 162 13.91 0.18 5.76
CA ASP A 162 14.27 1.12 6.82
C ASP A 162 13.46 2.43 6.69
N ALA A 163 13.53 3.28 7.71
CA ALA A 163 12.78 4.53 7.76
C ALA A 163 13.02 5.39 6.50
N GLY A 164 11.93 5.83 5.89
CA GLY A 164 11.92 6.60 4.65
C GLY A 164 12.01 5.77 3.37
N GLU A 165 12.40 4.50 3.45
CA GLU A 165 12.41 3.61 2.29
C GLU A 165 11.01 3.09 1.97
N GLY A 166 10.76 2.85 0.68
CA GLY A 166 9.48 2.33 0.23
C GLY A 166 9.58 1.32 -0.89
N ILE A 167 8.44 0.76 -1.21
CA ILE A 167 8.28 -0.18 -2.32
C ILE A 167 6.95 0.03 -3.03
N ILE A 168 6.98 -0.11 -4.35
CA ILE A 168 5.81 -0.13 -5.22
C ILE A 168 5.56 -1.58 -5.63
N PHE A 169 4.32 -2.05 -5.48
CA PHE A 169 3.94 -3.41 -5.83
C PHE A 169 2.49 -3.48 -6.34
N ALA A 170 2.13 -4.61 -6.93
CA ALA A 170 0.78 -4.79 -7.47
C ALA A 170 -0.24 -5.00 -6.35
N ASN A 171 -1.39 -4.34 -6.45
CA ASN A 171 -2.52 -4.58 -5.54
C ASN A 171 -3.03 -6.02 -5.61
N ARG A 172 -3.14 -6.56 -6.82
CA ARG A 172 -3.69 -7.90 -7.06
C ARG A 172 -2.95 -8.63 -8.16
N TYR A 173 -2.93 -8.08 -9.37
CA TYR A 173 -2.35 -8.71 -10.55
C TYR A 173 -1.25 -7.86 -11.15
N ARG A 174 -0.23 -8.54 -11.67
CA ARG A 174 0.74 -7.94 -12.59
C ARG A 174 0.86 -8.78 -13.87
N PRO A 175 1.19 -8.18 -15.01
CA PRO A 175 1.50 -8.95 -16.20
C PRO A 175 2.86 -9.61 -16.07
N ALA A 176 2.96 -10.85 -16.50
CA ALA A 176 4.23 -11.55 -16.68
C ALA A 176 4.34 -12.08 -18.10
N ALA A 177 5.53 -11.97 -18.70
CA ALA A 177 5.79 -12.52 -20.02
C ALA A 177 5.72 -14.05 -19.99
N GLY A 178 5.14 -14.64 -21.03
CA GLY A 178 5.07 -16.06 -21.28
C GLY A 178 5.31 -16.36 -22.75
N ALA A 179 5.34 -17.64 -23.13
CA ALA A 179 5.64 -18.07 -24.50
C ALA A 179 4.66 -17.52 -25.58
N ARG A 180 3.42 -17.19 -25.19
CA ARG A 180 2.36 -16.70 -26.09
C ARG A 180 1.82 -15.32 -25.70
N GLY A 181 2.67 -14.43 -25.18
CA GLY A 181 2.29 -13.09 -24.73
C GLY A 181 2.33 -12.97 -23.20
N PHE A 182 1.40 -12.17 -22.62
CA PHE A 182 1.38 -11.92 -21.19
C PHE A 182 0.28 -12.75 -20.49
N HIS A 183 0.58 -13.16 -19.26
CA HIS A 183 -0.40 -13.77 -18.33
C HIS A 183 -0.44 -13.00 -17.02
N ARG A 184 -1.53 -13.15 -16.27
CA ARG A 184 -1.71 -12.52 -14.95
C ARG A 184 -1.00 -13.35 -13.90
N VAL A 185 -0.19 -12.71 -13.08
CA VAL A 185 0.37 -13.26 -11.84
C VAL A 185 -0.38 -12.64 -10.68
N ASN A 186 -0.92 -13.48 -9.81
CA ASN A 186 -1.61 -13.03 -8.61
C ASN A 186 -0.59 -12.69 -7.52
N LEU A 187 -0.73 -11.52 -6.90
CA LEU A 187 0.11 -11.06 -5.80
C LEU A 187 -0.73 -10.90 -4.53
N ARG A 188 -0.20 -11.34 -3.41
CA ARG A 188 -0.66 -11.01 -2.07
C ARG A 188 0.48 -10.40 -1.30
N HIS A 189 0.16 -9.56 -0.32
CA HIS A 189 1.15 -8.97 0.56
C HIS A 189 0.70 -9.05 2.02
N GLY A 190 1.65 -8.91 2.92
CA GLY A 190 1.43 -8.94 4.36
C GLY A 190 2.67 -8.45 5.09
N VAL A 191 2.67 -8.60 6.42
CA VAL A 191 3.80 -8.23 7.27
C VAL A 191 4.14 -9.40 8.16
N SER A 192 5.41 -9.79 8.22
CA SER A 192 5.92 -10.81 9.13
C SER A 192 5.81 -10.36 10.59
N THR A 193 5.92 -11.29 11.51
CA THR A 193 5.82 -10.97 12.95
C THR A 193 6.87 -9.95 13.39
N ILE A 194 6.41 -8.89 14.06
CA ILE A 194 7.27 -7.97 14.80
C ILE A 194 7.84 -8.72 16.02
N LYS A 195 9.15 -8.87 16.07
CA LYS A 195 9.83 -9.62 17.15
C LYS A 195 9.94 -8.78 18.41
N SER A 196 10.19 -7.48 18.26
CA SER A 196 10.29 -6.54 19.37
C SER A 196 10.02 -5.11 18.90
N GLY A 197 9.68 -4.23 19.84
CA GLY A 197 9.55 -2.79 19.60
C GLY A 197 8.22 -2.36 18.97
N LEU A 198 8.24 -1.20 18.30
CA LEU A 198 7.07 -0.54 17.75
C LEU A 198 7.33 -0.11 16.31
N ARG A 199 6.59 -0.70 15.36
CA ARG A 199 6.73 -0.45 13.93
C ARG A 199 5.58 0.38 13.40
N TYR A 200 5.91 1.50 12.74
CA TYR A 200 4.98 2.27 11.92
C TYR A 200 5.34 2.17 10.44
N ALA A 201 4.32 2.11 9.60
CA ALA A 201 4.45 2.20 8.15
C ALA A 201 3.28 3.00 7.58
N MET A 202 3.48 3.63 6.43
CA MET A 202 2.44 4.31 5.67
C MET A 202 2.12 3.51 4.42
N GLY A 203 0.83 3.25 4.19
CA GLY A 203 0.32 2.73 2.93
C GLY A 203 -0.31 3.83 2.09
N VAL A 204 0.01 3.88 0.81
CA VAL A 204 -0.57 4.81 -0.16
C VAL A 204 -1.24 4.00 -1.26
N ILE A 205 -2.55 3.84 -1.12
CA ILE A 205 -3.42 3.29 -2.14
C ILE A 205 -3.96 4.46 -2.96
N PHE A 206 -4.03 4.32 -4.27
CA PHE A 206 -4.34 5.43 -5.17
C PHE A 206 -5.83 5.60 -5.46
N HIS A 207 -6.64 4.54 -5.38
CA HIS A 207 -8.10 4.64 -5.45
C HIS A 207 -8.71 4.90 -4.07
N ASP A 208 -9.85 5.58 -4.04
CA ASP A 208 -10.62 5.76 -2.81
C ASP A 208 -11.55 4.56 -2.58
N ALA A 209 -12.05 4.41 -1.37
CA ALA A 209 -12.98 3.35 -0.98
C ALA A 209 -14.44 3.80 -1.10
N ALA A 210 -15.34 2.83 -1.22
CA ALA A 210 -16.78 3.04 -1.18
C ALA A 210 -17.27 3.38 0.25
#